data_74b611cea4fe33c7d076c10b4f302534
#
_entry.id   74b611cea4fe33c7d076c10b4f302534
#
_cell.length_a   1.000
_cell.length_b   1.000
_cell.length_c   1.000
_cell.angle_alpha   90.00
_cell.angle_beta   90.00
_cell.angle_gamma   90.00
#
_symmetry.space_group_name_H-M   'P 1'
#
loop_
_entity.id
_entity.type
_entity.pdbx_description
1 polymer ?
#
loop_
_entity_poly.entity_id
_entity_poly.type
_entity_poly.pdbx_seq_one_letter_code
_entity_poly.pdbx_strand_id
1 'polypeptide(L)'
;MISDSKPSHKPRIVEIEEKRIETPTIATLMFTDERCSRAQPGKFVMIWIPSVDEIPMGLSYVTEKGYCGITVRQVGDATKALHSMNVGDRVGVRGPYGNGFKVAEREKVLIVAGGSGIACVAPLIEELGRRANELTIVIGARTSSELLFIERIKKTTAKAKTRLLASTDDGSYGSKSLASELAITAMENSKFDLAYTCGPELMMKKVAEECFRRDIPVQASLERMMKCGIGICGSCVIGEYRVCKDGPVFDGGVLRNLLEFGTVRRDASGMKVKV
;
A
#
# COMPACT_ATOMS: atom_id res chain seq x y z
N MET A 1 12.20 8.44 -25.85
CA MET A 1 10.89 7.76 -25.92
C MET A 1 11.15 6.28 -25.67
N ILE A 2 10.97 5.81 -24.43
CA ILE A 2 11.11 4.39 -24.09
C ILE A 2 9.69 3.81 -24.22
N SER A 3 9.52 2.89 -25.18
CA SER A 3 8.25 2.22 -25.43
C SER A 3 7.72 1.62 -24.11
N ASP A 4 6.48 1.94 -23.74
CA ASP A 4 5.70 1.18 -22.77
C ASP A 4 5.61 -0.28 -23.24
N SER A 5 6.64 -1.07 -22.96
CA SER A 5 6.61 -2.49 -23.23
C SER A 5 5.49 -3.09 -22.40
N LYS A 6 4.48 -3.67 -23.06
CA LYS A 6 3.37 -4.38 -22.42
C LYS A 6 3.90 -5.23 -21.27
N PRO A 7 3.23 -5.25 -20.11
CA PRO A 7 3.71 -6.03 -18.96
C PRO A 7 3.90 -7.48 -19.37
N SER A 8 5.11 -7.98 -19.18
CA SER A 8 5.39 -9.40 -19.43
C SER A 8 4.69 -10.22 -18.36
N HIS A 9 3.83 -11.14 -18.75
CA HIS A 9 3.17 -12.08 -17.85
C HIS A 9 4.07 -13.27 -17.47
N LYS A 10 5.29 -13.34 -18.01
CA LYS A 10 6.27 -14.36 -17.62
C LYS A 10 6.93 -13.96 -16.31
N PRO A 11 7.07 -14.88 -15.35
CA PRO A 11 7.85 -14.64 -14.14
C PRO A 11 9.31 -14.34 -14.50
N ARG A 12 9.86 -13.30 -13.90
CA ARG A 12 11.31 -13.04 -13.87
C ARG A 12 11.84 -13.58 -12.56
N ILE A 13 12.86 -14.37 -12.60
CA ILE A 13 13.49 -14.92 -11.39
C ILE A 13 14.46 -13.87 -10.86
N VAL A 14 14.24 -13.47 -9.62
CA VAL A 14 15.11 -12.54 -8.90
C VAL A 14 15.61 -13.20 -7.63
N GLU A 15 16.79 -12.77 -7.19
CA GLU A 15 17.41 -13.20 -5.94
C GLU A 15 17.09 -12.18 -4.84
N ILE A 16 16.82 -12.63 -3.62
CA ILE A 16 16.69 -11.77 -2.45
C ILE A 16 18.09 -11.30 -2.06
N GLU A 17 18.36 -10.01 -2.24
CA GLU A 17 19.66 -9.40 -1.99
C GLU A 17 19.79 -8.86 -0.56
N GLU A 18 18.66 -8.47 0.05
CA GLU A 18 18.63 -7.99 1.42
C GLU A 18 17.31 -8.38 2.09
N LYS A 19 17.36 -8.75 3.36
CA LYS A 19 16.21 -8.99 4.22
C LYS A 19 16.31 -8.11 5.45
N ARG A 20 15.26 -7.33 5.71
CA ARG A 20 15.13 -6.49 6.91
C ARG A 20 13.98 -6.99 7.75
N ILE A 21 14.23 -7.33 8.99
CA ILE A 21 13.18 -7.65 9.96
C ILE A 21 12.66 -6.33 10.50
N GLU A 22 11.44 -5.98 10.11
CA GLU A 22 10.78 -4.74 10.54
C GLU A 22 10.10 -4.92 11.91
N THR A 23 9.45 -6.07 12.10
CA THR A 23 8.84 -6.53 13.35
C THR A 23 8.96 -8.05 13.44
N PRO A 24 8.63 -8.70 14.57
CA PRO A 24 8.69 -10.17 14.65
C PRO A 24 7.87 -10.90 13.57
N THR A 25 6.84 -10.27 13.01
CA THR A 25 5.94 -10.86 12.01
C THR A 25 6.00 -10.19 10.65
N ILE A 26 6.84 -9.16 10.48
CA ILE A 26 6.94 -8.40 9.22
C ILE A 26 8.40 -8.29 8.80
N ALA A 27 8.68 -8.62 7.54
CA ALA A 27 9.99 -8.45 6.94
C ALA A 27 9.88 -7.74 5.59
N THR A 28 10.90 -6.98 5.25
CA THR A 28 11.11 -6.40 3.92
C THR A 28 12.15 -7.23 3.19
N LEU A 29 11.82 -7.65 1.97
CA LEU A 29 12.70 -8.37 1.06
C LEU A 29 13.02 -7.46 -0.12
N MET A 30 14.32 -7.25 -0.35
CA MET A 30 14.84 -6.38 -1.41
C MET A 30 15.48 -7.23 -2.50
N PHE A 31 15.27 -6.80 -3.75
CA PHE A 31 15.81 -7.45 -4.95
C PHE A 31 15.99 -6.43 -6.08
N THR A 32 16.74 -6.81 -7.11
CA THR A 32 16.93 -5.99 -8.31
C THR A 32 15.97 -6.44 -9.42
N ASP A 33 15.13 -5.51 -9.91
CA ASP A 33 14.29 -5.68 -11.08
C ASP A 33 14.01 -4.31 -11.73
N GLU A 34 14.50 -4.09 -12.95
CA GLU A 34 14.37 -2.81 -13.64
C GLU A 34 12.93 -2.33 -13.83
N ARG A 35 11.97 -3.24 -14.03
CA ARG A 35 10.57 -2.86 -14.25
C ARG A 35 9.92 -2.42 -12.93
N CYS A 36 10.20 -3.14 -11.85
CA CYS A 36 9.69 -2.82 -10.53
C CYS A 36 10.27 -1.50 -10.00
N SER A 37 11.55 -1.23 -10.26
CA SER A 37 12.22 0.00 -9.81
C SER A 37 11.72 1.28 -10.50
N ARG A 38 11.02 1.13 -11.62
CA ARG A 38 10.37 2.25 -12.34
C ARG A 38 8.86 2.30 -12.13
N ALA A 39 8.34 1.49 -11.21
CA ALA A 39 6.92 1.41 -10.97
C ALA A 39 6.41 2.69 -10.31
N GLN A 40 5.24 3.14 -10.74
CA GLN A 40 4.51 4.21 -10.06
C GLN A 40 4.12 3.73 -8.65
N PRO A 41 4.22 4.59 -7.61
CA PRO A 41 3.76 4.26 -6.27
C PRO A 41 2.33 3.70 -6.24
N GLY A 42 2.09 2.66 -5.45
CA GLY A 42 0.78 1.99 -5.36
C GLY A 42 0.59 0.81 -6.31
N LYS A 43 1.49 0.59 -7.27
CA LYS A 43 1.48 -0.63 -8.09
C LYS A 43 1.93 -1.85 -7.28
N PHE A 44 1.50 -3.04 -7.73
CA PHE A 44 1.82 -4.31 -7.09
C PHE A 44 2.50 -5.29 -8.07
N VAL A 45 3.07 -6.32 -7.53
CA VAL A 45 3.63 -7.48 -8.25
C VAL A 45 2.97 -8.77 -7.78
N MET A 46 2.97 -9.78 -8.64
CA MET A 46 2.70 -11.16 -8.24
C MET A 46 4.02 -11.82 -7.94
N ILE A 47 4.19 -12.31 -6.71
CA ILE A 47 5.38 -13.02 -6.25
C ILE A 47 5.10 -14.51 -6.25
N TRP A 48 5.77 -15.23 -7.12
CA TRP A 48 5.75 -16.69 -7.16
C TRP A 48 6.81 -17.23 -6.18
N ILE A 49 6.34 -18.03 -5.24
CA ILE A 49 7.15 -18.70 -4.22
C ILE A 49 7.25 -20.16 -4.63
N PRO A 50 8.44 -20.66 -5.04
CA PRO A 50 8.60 -22.02 -5.53
C PRO A 50 7.97 -23.07 -4.60
N SER A 51 7.18 -23.98 -5.19
CA SER A 51 6.49 -25.07 -4.50
C SER A 51 5.45 -24.68 -3.45
N VAL A 52 5.10 -23.38 -3.35
CA VAL A 52 4.12 -22.90 -2.38
C VAL A 52 2.92 -22.26 -3.07
N ASP A 53 3.08 -21.02 -3.59
CA ASP A 53 1.96 -20.25 -4.20
C ASP A 53 2.50 -19.04 -4.98
N GLU A 54 1.57 -18.30 -5.59
CA GLU A 54 1.83 -16.99 -6.18
C GLU A 54 0.86 -15.96 -5.58
N ILE A 55 1.39 -14.92 -4.92
CA ILE A 55 0.60 -13.94 -4.17
C ILE A 55 0.87 -12.51 -4.62
N PRO A 56 -0.14 -11.61 -4.53
CA PRO A 56 0.04 -10.19 -4.81
C PRO A 56 0.79 -9.50 -3.65
N MET A 57 1.77 -8.68 -3.99
CA MET A 57 2.51 -7.85 -3.03
C MET A 57 2.66 -6.44 -3.55
N GLY A 58 2.29 -5.43 -2.74
CA GLY A 58 2.57 -4.03 -3.03
C GLY A 58 4.08 -3.76 -3.01
N LEU A 59 4.56 -2.95 -3.95
CA LEU A 59 5.95 -2.49 -3.91
C LEU A 59 6.10 -1.47 -2.78
N SER A 60 6.93 -1.80 -1.78
CA SER A 60 7.21 -0.94 -0.63
C SER A 60 8.51 -0.12 -0.78
N TYR A 61 9.37 -0.52 -1.71
CA TYR A 61 10.57 0.20 -2.13
C TYR A 61 10.62 0.28 -3.65
N VAL A 62 10.85 1.48 -4.17
CA VAL A 62 11.04 1.77 -5.58
C VAL A 62 12.19 2.76 -5.69
N THR A 63 13.32 2.36 -6.25
CA THR A 63 14.50 3.22 -6.38
C THR A 63 14.96 3.29 -7.82
N GLU A 64 15.55 4.42 -8.22
CA GLU A 64 16.03 4.65 -9.60
C GLU A 64 17.17 3.70 -10.02
N LYS A 65 17.79 3.00 -9.07
CA LYS A 65 18.96 2.13 -9.32
C LYS A 65 18.62 0.67 -9.65
N GLY A 66 17.39 0.37 -10.04
CA GLY A 66 16.95 -1.01 -10.30
C GLY A 66 16.54 -1.78 -9.03
N TYR A 67 16.83 -1.23 -7.85
CA TYR A 67 16.59 -1.85 -6.57
C TYR A 67 15.18 -1.56 -6.06
N CYS A 68 14.45 -2.60 -5.71
CA CYS A 68 13.06 -2.51 -5.26
C CYS A 68 12.80 -3.55 -4.17
N GLY A 69 11.63 -3.48 -3.54
CA GLY A 69 11.31 -4.39 -2.46
C GLY A 69 9.84 -4.49 -2.14
N ILE A 70 9.52 -5.55 -1.42
CA ILE A 70 8.20 -5.85 -0.88
C ILE A 70 8.30 -6.03 0.63
N THR A 71 7.22 -5.66 1.34
CA THR A 71 7.14 -5.86 2.80
C THR A 71 6.03 -6.84 3.08
N VAL A 72 6.37 -7.98 3.67
CA VAL A 72 5.48 -9.11 3.89
C VAL A 72 5.14 -9.26 5.38
N ARG A 73 3.84 -9.37 5.69
CA ARG A 73 3.33 -9.77 7.01
C ARG A 73 2.96 -11.25 6.99
N GLN A 74 3.36 -12.00 7.99
CA GLN A 74 2.96 -13.40 8.17
C GLN A 74 1.48 -13.50 8.52
N VAL A 75 0.64 -13.94 7.58
CA VAL A 75 -0.81 -14.14 7.80
C VAL A 75 -1.30 -15.50 7.33
N GLY A 76 -0.61 -16.15 6.39
CA GLY A 76 -0.94 -17.46 5.84
C GLY A 76 0.32 -18.17 5.34
N ASP A 77 0.17 -19.36 4.79
CA ASP A 77 1.30 -20.23 4.46
C ASP A 77 2.25 -19.60 3.45
N ALA A 78 1.74 -19.00 2.36
CA ALA A 78 2.56 -18.31 1.37
C ALA A 78 3.35 -17.14 1.99
N THR A 79 2.72 -16.32 2.83
CA THR A 79 3.40 -15.19 3.48
C THR A 79 4.37 -15.63 4.57
N LYS A 80 4.11 -16.76 5.25
CA LYS A 80 5.08 -17.38 6.17
C LYS A 80 6.30 -17.90 5.42
N ALA A 81 6.08 -18.61 4.29
CA ALA A 81 7.16 -19.10 3.44
C ALA A 81 8.02 -17.93 2.93
N LEU A 82 7.40 -16.87 2.42
CA LEU A 82 8.10 -15.70 1.93
C LEU A 82 8.87 -14.97 3.05
N HIS A 83 8.28 -14.84 4.24
CA HIS A 83 8.94 -14.24 5.40
C HIS A 83 10.14 -15.07 5.89
N SER A 84 10.13 -16.41 5.74
CA SER A 84 11.22 -17.30 6.15
C SER A 84 12.39 -17.33 5.17
N MET A 85 12.22 -16.83 3.94
CA MET A 85 13.31 -16.75 2.95
C MET A 85 14.48 -15.92 3.44
N ASN A 86 15.67 -16.26 2.95
CA ASN A 86 16.93 -15.61 3.28
C ASN A 86 17.54 -14.92 2.05
N VAL A 87 18.58 -14.15 2.27
CA VAL A 87 19.44 -13.61 1.22
C VAL A 87 20.02 -14.77 0.42
N GLY A 88 19.99 -14.67 -0.91
CA GLY A 88 20.38 -15.73 -1.85
C GLY A 88 19.21 -16.61 -2.33
N ASP A 89 18.06 -16.63 -1.63
CA ASP A 89 16.88 -17.36 -2.10
C ASP A 89 16.26 -16.66 -3.32
N ARG A 90 15.53 -17.41 -4.13
CA ARG A 90 14.97 -16.93 -5.39
C ARG A 90 13.45 -16.98 -5.41
N VAL A 91 12.84 -15.92 -5.96
CA VAL A 91 11.40 -15.81 -6.21
C VAL A 91 11.15 -15.43 -7.65
N GLY A 92 9.93 -15.73 -8.13
CA GLY A 92 9.48 -15.22 -9.42
C GLY A 92 8.68 -13.94 -9.25
N VAL A 93 8.94 -12.95 -10.10
CA VAL A 93 8.24 -11.65 -10.09
C VAL A 93 7.52 -11.44 -11.40
N ARG A 94 6.20 -11.23 -11.35
CA ARG A 94 5.39 -10.77 -12.49
C ARG A 94 4.83 -9.37 -12.21
N GLY A 95 4.73 -8.56 -13.24
CA GLY A 95 4.28 -7.17 -13.15
C GLY A 95 5.42 -6.18 -13.40
N PRO A 96 5.35 -4.93 -12.90
CA PRO A 96 4.32 -4.39 -11.98
C PRO A 96 2.95 -4.26 -12.67
N TYR A 97 1.88 -4.40 -11.87
CA TYR A 97 0.50 -4.40 -12.33
C TYR A 97 -0.33 -3.30 -11.66
N GLY A 98 -1.53 -3.11 -12.19
CA GLY A 98 -2.53 -2.18 -11.66
C GLY A 98 -2.23 -0.71 -11.90
N ASN A 99 -3.10 0.14 -11.35
CA ASN A 99 -2.97 1.59 -11.38
C ASN A 99 -2.28 2.07 -10.10
N GLY A 100 -1.31 2.98 -10.24
CA GLY A 100 -0.67 3.64 -9.11
C GLY A 100 -1.41 4.91 -8.69
N PHE A 101 -0.93 5.53 -7.62
CA PHE A 101 -1.42 6.83 -7.16
C PHE A 101 -1.08 7.95 -8.15
N LYS A 102 -2.02 8.86 -8.36
CA LYS A 102 -1.73 10.15 -8.99
C LYS A 102 -1.02 11.02 -7.97
N VAL A 103 0.22 11.33 -8.22
CA VAL A 103 1.10 12.02 -7.26
C VAL A 103 0.86 13.53 -7.31
N ALA A 104 0.50 14.13 -6.17
CA ALA A 104 0.32 15.57 -6.00
C ALA A 104 1.62 16.35 -6.17
N GLU A 105 1.50 17.63 -6.51
CA GLU A 105 2.62 18.57 -6.58
C GLU A 105 2.22 19.94 -6.04
N ARG A 106 3.01 20.47 -5.08
CA ARG A 106 2.78 21.77 -4.42
C ARG A 106 1.42 21.88 -3.75
N GLU A 107 0.96 20.80 -3.17
CA GLU A 107 -0.32 20.69 -2.49
C GLU A 107 -0.16 20.38 -1.00
N LYS A 108 -1.21 20.63 -0.25
CA LYS A 108 -1.34 20.25 1.16
C LYS A 108 -2.02 18.89 1.26
N VAL A 109 -1.24 17.88 1.58
CA VAL A 109 -1.62 16.47 1.41
C VAL A 109 -1.78 15.78 2.76
N LEU A 110 -2.87 15.02 2.90
CA LEU A 110 -3.10 14.09 4.00
C LEU A 110 -2.82 12.66 3.54
N ILE A 111 -1.98 11.92 4.25
CA ILE A 111 -1.76 10.49 4.02
C ILE A 111 -2.18 9.74 5.28
N VAL A 112 -3.07 8.74 5.14
CA VAL A 112 -3.54 7.91 6.26
C VAL A 112 -3.24 6.46 5.98
N ALA A 113 -2.39 5.86 6.81
CA ALA A 113 -1.97 4.48 6.65
C ALA A 113 -2.18 3.67 7.94
N GLY A 114 -2.74 2.45 7.80
CA GLY A 114 -2.96 1.55 8.93
C GLY A 114 -2.22 0.22 8.76
N GLY A 115 -1.54 -0.24 9.80
CA GLY A 115 -0.83 -1.50 9.82
C GLY A 115 0.16 -1.65 8.67
N SER A 116 0.11 -2.78 7.94
CA SER A 116 0.97 -3.02 6.76
C SER A 116 0.68 -2.12 5.56
N GLY A 117 -0.47 -1.40 5.54
CA GLY A 117 -0.79 -0.47 4.45
C GLY A 117 0.22 0.67 4.27
N ILE A 118 0.99 1.00 5.33
CA ILE A 118 2.08 1.96 5.23
C ILE A 118 3.13 1.53 4.19
N ALA A 119 3.35 0.24 4.01
CA ALA A 119 4.29 -0.28 3.03
C ALA A 119 3.89 0.09 1.59
N CYS A 120 2.59 0.08 1.29
CA CYS A 120 2.08 0.43 -0.04
C CYS A 120 2.18 1.93 -0.36
N VAL A 121 2.09 2.79 0.67
CA VAL A 121 2.17 4.25 0.50
C VAL A 121 3.57 4.83 0.77
N ALA A 122 4.51 4.05 1.28
CA ALA A 122 5.86 4.53 1.55
C ALA A 122 6.56 5.11 0.31
N PRO A 123 6.54 4.46 -0.88
CA PRO A 123 7.09 5.06 -2.10
C PRO A 123 6.38 6.36 -2.51
N LEU A 124 5.06 6.46 -2.27
CA LEU A 124 4.30 7.68 -2.52
C LEU A 124 4.74 8.82 -1.59
N ILE A 125 4.92 8.55 -0.29
CA ILE A 125 5.39 9.54 0.69
C ILE A 125 6.76 10.09 0.27
N GLU A 126 7.67 9.24 -0.17
CA GLU A 126 9.00 9.63 -0.65
C GLU A 126 8.92 10.52 -1.89
N GLU A 127 8.05 10.17 -2.83
CA GLU A 127 7.84 10.96 -4.04
C GLU A 127 7.18 12.31 -3.73
N LEU A 128 6.15 12.34 -2.88
CA LEU A 128 5.50 13.57 -2.44
C LEU A 128 6.47 14.51 -1.72
N GLY A 129 7.36 13.97 -0.87
CA GLY A 129 8.39 14.76 -0.19
C GLY A 129 9.38 15.43 -1.13
N ARG A 130 9.60 14.88 -2.34
CA ARG A 130 10.44 15.49 -3.38
C ARG A 130 9.74 16.59 -4.18
N ARG A 131 8.39 16.62 -4.21
CA ARG A 131 7.59 17.51 -5.05
C ARG A 131 7.09 18.79 -4.36
N ALA A 132 7.78 19.26 -3.33
CA ALA A 132 7.46 20.49 -2.60
C ALA A 132 6.03 20.54 -2.02
N ASN A 133 5.47 19.37 -1.61
CA ASN A 133 4.20 19.29 -0.92
C ASN A 133 4.34 19.62 0.58
N GLU A 134 3.24 20.05 1.21
CA GLU A 134 3.10 20.09 2.67
C GLU A 134 2.38 18.80 3.12
N LEU A 135 3.06 17.96 3.89
CA LEU A 135 2.59 16.61 4.22
C LEU A 135 2.08 16.52 5.67
N THR A 136 0.88 16.03 5.85
CA THR A 136 0.42 15.47 7.13
C THR A 136 0.26 13.97 6.96
N ILE A 137 1.05 13.20 7.68
CA ILE A 137 1.09 11.74 7.59
C ILE A 137 0.57 11.17 8.90
N VAL A 138 -0.51 10.39 8.83
CA VAL A 138 -1.10 9.67 9.96
C VAL A 138 -0.81 8.19 9.80
N ILE A 139 -0.14 7.60 10.79
CA ILE A 139 0.18 6.17 10.82
C ILE A 139 -0.50 5.56 12.03
N GLY A 140 -1.23 4.47 11.83
CA GLY A 140 -1.86 3.71 12.91
C GLY A 140 -1.43 2.25 12.97
N ALA A 141 -1.34 1.71 14.17
CA ALA A 141 -1.12 0.30 14.44
C ALA A 141 -1.87 -0.12 15.71
N ARG A 142 -1.96 -1.41 15.99
CA ARG A 142 -2.55 -1.89 17.24
C ARG A 142 -1.67 -1.57 18.45
N THR A 143 -0.36 -1.72 18.28
CA THR A 143 0.65 -1.49 19.32
C THR A 143 1.88 -0.78 18.73
N SER A 144 2.73 -0.22 19.59
CA SER A 144 3.99 0.40 19.16
C SER A 144 4.92 -0.55 18.42
N SER A 145 4.92 -1.82 18.75
CA SER A 145 5.76 -2.85 18.09
C SER A 145 5.30 -3.19 16.68
N GLU A 146 4.09 -2.79 16.27
CA GLU A 146 3.56 -2.95 14.91
C GLU A 146 3.70 -1.70 14.04
N LEU A 147 4.18 -0.57 14.59
CA LEU A 147 4.43 0.64 13.82
C LEU A 147 5.62 0.45 12.88
N LEU A 148 5.37 0.67 11.58
CA LEU A 148 6.37 0.49 10.54
C LEU A 148 6.86 1.83 10.01
N PHE A 149 8.14 1.89 9.60
CA PHE A 149 8.74 2.93 8.76
C PHE A 149 8.76 4.35 9.35
N ILE A 150 8.56 4.52 10.67
CA ILE A 150 8.61 5.84 11.32
C ILE A 150 9.92 6.57 10.98
N GLU A 151 11.06 5.93 11.21
CA GLU A 151 12.37 6.55 10.97
C GLU A 151 12.67 6.73 9.47
N ARG A 152 12.23 5.79 8.63
CA ARG A 152 12.32 5.92 7.17
C ARG A 152 11.57 7.15 6.68
N ILE A 153 10.34 7.35 7.13
CA ILE A 153 9.51 8.49 6.74
C ILE A 153 10.14 9.81 7.21
N LYS A 154 10.55 9.91 8.47
CA LYS A 154 11.26 11.08 8.98
C LYS A 154 12.50 11.44 8.13
N LYS A 155 13.30 10.42 7.78
CA LYS A 155 14.51 10.61 6.97
C LYS A 155 14.18 11.06 5.54
N THR A 156 13.22 10.43 4.89
CA THR A 156 12.91 10.69 3.48
C THR A 156 12.14 11.99 3.26
N THR A 157 11.39 12.45 4.27
CA THR A 157 10.65 13.72 4.23
C THR A 157 11.34 14.87 4.98
N ALA A 158 12.57 14.69 5.43
CA ALA A 158 13.29 15.70 6.25
C ALA A 158 13.44 17.08 5.59
N LYS A 159 13.41 17.15 4.26
CA LYS A 159 13.48 18.39 3.49
C LYS A 159 12.11 18.98 3.13
N ALA A 160 11.03 18.25 3.38
CA ALA A 160 9.67 18.68 3.11
C ALA A 160 9.02 19.23 4.40
N LYS A 161 8.02 20.09 4.26
CA LYS A 161 7.20 20.52 5.39
C LYS A 161 6.29 19.37 5.80
N THR A 162 6.74 18.54 6.75
CA THR A 162 6.08 17.30 7.14
C THR A 162 5.66 17.28 8.60
N ARG A 163 4.41 16.94 8.87
CA ARG A 163 3.87 16.62 10.19
C ARG A 163 3.55 15.13 10.24
N LEU A 164 4.31 14.36 11.01
CA LEU A 164 4.08 12.93 11.24
C LEU A 164 3.30 12.74 12.54
N LEU A 165 2.13 12.13 12.45
CA LEU A 165 1.25 11.78 13.55
C LEU A 165 1.16 10.26 13.62
N ALA A 166 1.27 9.69 14.81
CA ALA A 166 1.12 8.27 15.04
C ALA A 166 0.06 7.98 16.10
N SER A 167 -0.69 6.91 15.92
CA SER A 167 -1.63 6.39 16.90
C SER A 167 -1.46 4.89 17.08
N THR A 168 -1.72 4.43 18.31
CA THR A 168 -1.84 3.00 18.60
C THR A 168 -3.14 2.76 19.36
N ASP A 169 -3.80 1.64 19.05
CA ASP A 169 -5.09 1.30 19.65
C ASP A 169 -4.97 1.14 21.18
N ASP A 170 -3.83 0.61 21.64
CA ASP A 170 -3.52 0.41 23.06
C ASP A 170 -2.94 1.66 23.76
N GLY A 171 -2.51 2.69 22.99
CA GLY A 171 -1.87 3.90 23.50
C GLY A 171 -0.38 3.75 23.83
N SER A 172 0.27 2.69 23.38
CA SER A 172 1.69 2.41 23.65
C SER A 172 2.64 3.36 22.90
N TYR A 173 2.14 4.10 21.88
CA TYR A 173 2.88 5.12 21.16
C TYR A 173 1.94 6.16 20.54
N GLY A 174 2.30 7.43 20.63
CA GLY A 174 1.52 8.53 20.05
C GLY A 174 0.16 8.71 20.71
N SER A 175 -0.88 8.92 19.92
CA SER A 175 -2.25 9.06 20.41
C SER A 175 -2.89 7.69 20.65
N LYS A 176 -3.63 7.54 21.75
CA LYS A 176 -4.51 6.36 21.96
C LYS A 176 -5.80 6.56 21.19
N SER A 177 -5.82 6.17 19.93
CA SER A 177 -6.95 6.33 19.02
C SER A 177 -6.77 5.48 17.77
N LEU A 178 -7.83 5.29 16.99
CA LEU A 178 -7.73 4.74 15.65
C LEU A 178 -7.10 5.77 14.69
N ALA A 179 -6.35 5.31 13.69
CA ALA A 179 -5.77 6.19 12.68
C ALA A 179 -6.82 7.05 11.94
N SER A 180 -8.02 6.49 11.71
CA SER A 180 -9.14 7.24 11.12
C SER A 180 -9.61 8.40 12.00
N GLU A 181 -9.64 8.25 13.31
CA GLU A 181 -10.05 9.30 14.26
C GLU A 181 -8.99 10.41 14.31
N LEU A 182 -7.71 10.03 14.37
CA LEU A 182 -6.61 10.99 14.32
C LEU A 182 -6.57 11.75 12.99
N ALA A 183 -6.90 11.09 11.88
CA ALA A 183 -7.03 11.74 10.57
C ALA A 183 -8.20 12.72 10.52
N ILE A 184 -9.36 12.37 11.08
CA ILE A 184 -10.52 13.26 11.19
C ILE A 184 -10.16 14.51 12.01
N THR A 185 -9.52 14.33 13.17
CA THR A 185 -9.01 15.46 13.97
C THR A 185 -8.04 16.35 13.19
N ALA A 186 -7.18 15.75 12.36
CA ALA A 186 -6.28 16.53 11.50
C ALA A 186 -7.06 17.34 10.44
N MET A 187 -8.12 16.77 9.85
CA MET A 187 -9.02 17.46 8.90
C MET A 187 -9.88 18.55 9.53
N GLU A 188 -10.19 18.46 10.83
CA GLU A 188 -10.85 19.53 11.60
C GLU A 188 -9.95 20.74 11.81
N ASN A 189 -8.66 20.49 12.00
CA ASN A 189 -7.68 21.53 12.32
C ASN A 189 -6.94 22.10 11.10
N SER A 190 -7.12 21.51 9.93
CA SER A 190 -6.40 21.92 8.70
C SER A 190 -7.18 21.58 7.45
N LYS A 191 -7.07 22.44 6.44
CA LYS A 191 -7.58 22.14 5.09
C LYS A 191 -6.54 21.31 4.33
N PHE A 192 -7.00 20.38 3.52
CA PHE A 192 -6.17 19.56 2.64
C PHE A 192 -6.71 19.64 1.20
N ASP A 193 -5.80 19.62 0.24
CA ASP A 193 -6.13 19.64 -1.19
C ASP A 193 -6.36 18.23 -1.72
N LEU A 194 -5.75 17.22 -1.08
CA LEU A 194 -5.85 15.81 -1.48
C LEU A 194 -5.55 14.89 -0.30
N ALA A 195 -6.23 13.75 -0.25
CA ALA A 195 -5.96 12.68 0.70
C ALA A 195 -5.60 11.36 0.02
N TYR A 196 -4.72 10.59 0.65
CA TYR A 196 -4.36 9.23 0.26
C TYR A 196 -4.56 8.28 1.44
N THR A 197 -5.06 7.08 1.18
CA THR A 197 -5.22 6.10 2.26
C THR A 197 -4.94 4.67 1.81
N CYS A 198 -4.35 3.87 2.72
CA CYS A 198 -4.12 2.44 2.55
C CYS A 198 -4.08 1.75 3.92
N GLY A 199 -4.72 0.60 4.04
CA GLY A 199 -4.75 -0.19 5.28
C GLY A 199 -6.07 -0.92 5.49
N PRO A 200 -6.51 -1.14 6.74
CA PRO A 200 -7.77 -1.80 7.02
C PRO A 200 -8.94 -1.10 6.31
N GLU A 201 -9.78 -1.87 5.65
CA GLU A 201 -10.80 -1.33 4.74
C GLU A 201 -11.81 -0.42 5.46
N LEU A 202 -12.19 -0.76 6.71
CA LEU A 202 -13.04 0.11 7.53
C LEU A 202 -12.39 1.45 7.88
N MET A 203 -11.06 1.46 8.09
CA MET A 203 -10.30 2.71 8.28
C MET A 203 -10.35 3.55 7.02
N MET A 204 -10.04 2.97 5.86
CA MET A 204 -10.06 3.67 4.57
C MET A 204 -11.46 4.22 4.25
N LYS A 205 -12.51 3.45 4.54
CA LYS A 205 -13.90 3.89 4.35
C LYS A 205 -14.21 5.12 5.20
N LYS A 206 -13.92 5.10 6.52
CA LYS A 206 -14.13 6.25 7.40
C LYS A 206 -13.39 7.50 6.92
N VAL A 207 -12.12 7.34 6.50
CA VAL A 207 -11.32 8.43 5.96
C VAL A 207 -11.95 8.99 4.66
N ALA A 208 -12.35 8.12 3.74
CA ALA A 208 -12.98 8.53 2.48
C ALA A 208 -14.31 9.25 2.70
N GLU A 209 -15.17 8.74 3.58
CA GLU A 209 -16.45 9.36 3.94
C GLU A 209 -16.26 10.76 4.53
N GLU A 210 -15.22 10.95 5.36
CA GLU A 210 -14.90 12.27 5.91
C GLU A 210 -14.36 13.21 4.82
N CYS A 211 -13.51 12.71 3.92
CA CYS A 211 -13.07 13.47 2.76
C CYS A 211 -14.25 13.91 1.88
N PHE A 212 -15.24 13.03 1.67
CA PHE A 212 -16.44 13.36 0.89
C PHE A 212 -17.29 14.47 1.54
N ARG A 213 -17.39 14.47 2.87
CA ARG A 213 -18.12 15.53 3.61
C ARG A 213 -17.44 16.90 3.53
N ARG A 214 -16.13 16.91 3.31
CA ARG A 214 -15.31 18.13 3.25
C ARG A 214 -14.87 18.52 1.84
N ASP A 215 -15.39 17.83 0.82
CA ASP A 215 -15.01 18.00 -0.58
C ASP A 215 -13.49 17.87 -0.83
N ILE A 216 -12.81 17.01 -0.05
CA ILE A 216 -11.40 16.69 -0.22
C ILE A 216 -11.31 15.52 -1.22
N PRO A 217 -10.63 15.68 -2.37
CA PRO A 217 -10.30 14.57 -3.24
C PRO A 217 -9.55 13.47 -2.48
N VAL A 218 -9.87 12.20 -2.74
CA VAL A 218 -9.22 11.07 -2.04
C VAL A 218 -8.88 9.95 -3.00
N GLN A 219 -7.76 9.28 -2.76
CA GLN A 219 -7.38 8.04 -3.42
C GLN A 219 -7.13 6.96 -2.37
N ALA A 220 -7.68 5.76 -2.59
CA ALA A 220 -7.47 4.62 -1.70
C ALA A 220 -6.90 3.43 -2.47
N SER A 221 -5.90 2.75 -1.88
CA SER A 221 -5.37 1.50 -2.41
C SER A 221 -6.08 0.32 -1.73
N LEU A 222 -6.91 -0.38 -2.50
CA LEU A 222 -7.73 -1.48 -2.01
C LEU A 222 -7.03 -2.83 -2.14
N GLU A 223 -7.31 -3.72 -1.21
CA GLU A 223 -6.82 -5.10 -1.21
C GLU A 223 -7.97 -6.08 -1.46
N ARG A 224 -7.76 -7.05 -2.33
CA ARG A 224 -8.66 -8.19 -2.57
C ARG A 224 -7.84 -9.43 -2.84
N MET A 225 -8.46 -10.59 -2.63
CA MET A 225 -7.84 -11.86 -3.04
C MET A 225 -7.58 -11.85 -4.54
N MET A 226 -6.35 -12.06 -4.94
CA MET A 226 -5.94 -12.11 -6.33
C MET A 226 -5.37 -13.49 -6.66
N LYS A 227 -5.77 -14.02 -7.84
CA LYS A 227 -5.21 -15.26 -8.42
C LYS A 227 -4.39 -14.94 -9.67
N CYS A 228 -5.00 -14.36 -10.71
CA CYS A 228 -4.28 -14.11 -11.97
C CYS A 228 -3.44 -12.82 -11.98
N GLY A 229 -3.84 -11.77 -11.25
CA GLY A 229 -3.19 -10.47 -11.21
C GLY A 229 -3.36 -9.60 -12.47
N ILE A 230 -4.07 -10.10 -13.52
CA ILE A 230 -4.13 -9.50 -14.87
C ILE A 230 -5.56 -9.25 -15.39
N GLY A 231 -6.57 -9.30 -14.51
CA GLY A 231 -7.94 -8.96 -14.84
C GLY A 231 -8.77 -10.02 -15.57
N ILE A 232 -8.40 -11.31 -15.50
CA ILE A 232 -9.09 -12.39 -16.21
C ILE A 232 -10.03 -13.18 -15.29
N CYS A 233 -9.57 -13.65 -14.13
CA CYS A 233 -10.27 -14.67 -13.34
C CYS A 233 -11.44 -14.16 -12.49
N GLY A 234 -11.57 -12.85 -12.26
CA GLY A 234 -12.64 -12.27 -11.46
C GLY A 234 -12.49 -12.43 -9.93
N SER A 235 -11.47 -13.10 -9.40
CA SER A 235 -11.33 -13.34 -7.96
C SER A 235 -11.22 -12.05 -7.13
N CYS A 236 -10.68 -10.98 -7.71
CA CYS A 236 -10.46 -9.69 -7.04
C CYS A 236 -11.58 -8.67 -7.29
N VAL A 237 -12.77 -9.12 -7.69
CA VAL A 237 -13.90 -8.23 -8.00
C VAL A 237 -14.39 -7.51 -6.75
N ILE A 238 -14.67 -6.21 -6.90
CA ILE A 238 -15.38 -5.35 -5.98
C ILE A 238 -16.38 -4.51 -6.79
N GLY A 239 -17.68 -4.71 -6.56
CA GLY A 239 -18.71 -4.16 -7.45
C GLY A 239 -18.49 -4.62 -8.89
N GLU A 240 -18.34 -3.69 -9.81
CA GLU A 240 -18.06 -3.94 -11.25
C GLU A 240 -16.54 -3.94 -11.58
N TYR A 241 -15.67 -3.62 -10.62
CA TYR A 241 -14.24 -3.45 -10.83
C TYR A 241 -13.43 -4.69 -10.43
N ARG A 242 -12.35 -4.94 -11.14
CA ARG A 242 -11.32 -5.93 -10.80
C ARG A 242 -10.11 -5.20 -10.22
N VAL A 243 -9.87 -5.35 -8.92
CA VAL A 243 -8.82 -4.62 -8.20
C VAL A 243 -7.44 -4.77 -8.87
N CYS A 244 -7.13 -5.94 -9.41
CA CYS A 244 -5.84 -6.16 -10.08
C CYS A 244 -5.66 -5.43 -11.43
N LYS A 245 -6.75 -4.98 -12.08
CA LYS A 245 -6.71 -4.33 -13.39
C LYS A 245 -7.18 -2.87 -13.31
N ASP A 246 -8.33 -2.66 -12.66
CA ASP A 246 -9.01 -1.36 -12.61
C ASP A 246 -8.53 -0.52 -11.40
N GLY A 247 -7.89 -1.18 -10.40
CA GLY A 247 -7.19 -0.65 -9.24
C GLY A 247 -5.70 -1.06 -9.23
N PRO A 248 -5.06 -1.27 -8.09
CA PRO A 248 -5.62 -1.26 -6.73
C PRO A 248 -5.98 0.13 -6.23
N VAL A 249 -5.44 1.20 -6.80
CA VAL A 249 -5.74 2.58 -6.43
C VAL A 249 -6.99 3.05 -7.15
N PHE A 250 -7.96 3.52 -6.36
CA PHE A 250 -9.22 4.07 -6.84
C PHE A 250 -9.40 5.51 -6.36
N ASP A 251 -9.92 6.36 -7.25
CA ASP A 251 -10.28 7.75 -6.93
C ASP A 251 -11.60 7.82 -6.14
N GLY A 252 -11.80 8.90 -5.39
CA GLY A 252 -12.99 9.16 -4.59
C GLY A 252 -14.30 9.08 -5.35
N GLY A 253 -14.33 9.44 -6.64
CA GLY A 253 -15.51 9.31 -7.50
C GLY A 253 -15.98 7.86 -7.66
N VAL A 254 -15.06 6.92 -7.79
CA VAL A 254 -15.35 5.48 -7.81
C VAL A 254 -15.73 4.99 -6.41
N LEU A 255 -14.92 5.33 -5.39
CA LEU A 255 -15.12 4.87 -4.01
C LEU A 255 -16.48 5.25 -3.45
N ARG A 256 -16.99 6.44 -3.77
CA ARG A 256 -18.31 6.95 -3.32
C ARG A 256 -19.47 6.06 -3.79
N ASN A 257 -19.34 5.47 -4.97
CA ASN A 257 -20.38 4.64 -5.59
C ASN A 257 -20.16 3.13 -5.36
N LEU A 258 -19.07 2.76 -4.69
CA LEU A 258 -18.67 1.37 -4.52
C LEU A 258 -19.28 0.78 -3.24
N LEU A 259 -20.50 0.26 -3.33
CA LEU A 259 -21.29 -0.23 -2.19
C LEU A 259 -20.59 -1.34 -1.37
N GLU A 260 -19.76 -2.15 -2.03
CA GLU A 260 -19.00 -3.22 -1.35
C GLU A 260 -17.80 -2.68 -0.54
N PHE A 261 -17.35 -1.44 -0.79
CA PHE A 261 -16.21 -0.85 -0.09
C PHE A 261 -16.49 -0.68 1.41
N GLY A 262 -15.70 -1.34 2.25
CA GLY A 262 -15.83 -1.36 3.70
C GLY A 262 -17.11 -2.06 4.20
N THR A 263 -17.70 -2.94 3.41
CA THR A 263 -18.89 -3.71 3.80
C THR A 263 -18.73 -5.19 3.51
N VAL A 264 -18.22 -5.53 2.33
CA VAL A 264 -18.16 -6.91 1.83
C VAL A 264 -16.80 -7.17 1.17
N ARG A 265 -16.25 -8.32 1.45
CA ARG A 265 -15.13 -8.91 0.71
C ARG A 265 -15.47 -10.32 0.24
N ARG A 266 -14.65 -10.89 -0.63
CA ARG A 266 -14.76 -12.30 -1.02
C ARG A 266 -13.69 -13.11 -0.30
N ASP A 267 -14.08 -14.29 0.18
CA ASP A 267 -13.15 -15.28 0.73
C ASP A 267 -12.47 -16.10 -0.38
N ALA A 268 -11.68 -17.10 -0.01
CA ALA A 268 -10.96 -17.97 -0.93
C ALA A 268 -11.87 -18.78 -1.89
N SER A 269 -13.11 -19.06 -1.44
CA SER A 269 -14.12 -19.75 -2.26
C SER A 269 -14.84 -18.81 -3.23
N GLY A 270 -14.66 -17.49 -3.10
CA GLY A 270 -15.36 -16.46 -3.86
C GLY A 270 -16.68 -16.01 -3.23
N MET A 271 -17.05 -16.56 -2.07
CA MET A 271 -18.27 -16.16 -1.36
C MET A 271 -18.11 -14.79 -0.72
N LYS A 272 -19.19 -14.00 -0.72
CA LYS A 272 -19.22 -12.69 -0.05
C LYS A 272 -19.29 -12.88 1.47
N VAL A 273 -18.35 -12.26 2.17
CA VAL A 273 -18.30 -12.19 3.63
C VAL A 273 -18.19 -10.74 4.08
N LYS A 274 -18.65 -10.43 5.28
CA LYS A 274 -18.50 -9.07 5.85
C LYS A 274 -17.01 -8.73 6.05
N VAL A 275 -16.68 -7.45 5.88
CA VAL A 275 -15.34 -6.92 6.19
C VAL A 275 -15.14 -6.85 7.70
#